data_37c379c966323ced0d944e6102817355
#
_entry.id   37c379c966323ced0d944e6102817355
#
_cell.length_a   1.000
_cell.length_b   1.000
_cell.length_c   1.000
_cell.angle_alpha   90.00
_cell.angle_beta   90.00
_cell.angle_gamma   90.00
#
_symmetry.space_group_name_H-M   'P 1'
#
loop_
_entity.id
_entity.type
_entity.pdbx_description
1 polymer ?
#
loop_
_entity_poly.entity_id
_entity_poly.type
_entity_poly.pdbx_seq_one_letter_code
_entity_poly.pdbx_strand_id
1 'polypeptide(L)'
;MKPAPVLIAWLLTKLGKQAITLPPWGIYVLPGHEGLLAHEQVHWQQYERMGFWRYYVTYLWYQIRYGYENNPMEVEARKAP
;
A
#
# COMPACT_ATOMS: atom_id res chain seq x y z
N MET A 1 -2.37 -7.40 -10.33
CA MET A 1 -3.45 -6.90 -9.45
C MET A 1 -4.44 -8.02 -9.15
N LYS A 2 -4.94 -8.06 -7.94
CA LYS A 2 -5.97 -9.02 -7.53
C LYS A 2 -7.19 -8.25 -7.02
N PRO A 3 -8.41 -8.69 -7.36
CA PRO A 3 -9.59 -8.16 -6.71
C PRO A 3 -9.53 -8.51 -5.21
N ALA A 4 -9.96 -7.59 -4.36
CA ALA A 4 -9.92 -7.84 -2.93
C ALA A 4 -10.92 -8.95 -2.56
N PRO A 5 -10.48 -10.04 -1.90
CA PRO A 5 -11.41 -11.01 -1.35
C PRO A 5 -12.28 -10.36 -0.27
N VAL A 6 -13.40 -11.01 0.06
CA VAL A 6 -14.40 -10.42 0.97
C VAL A 6 -13.78 -9.96 2.29
N LEU A 7 -12.88 -10.76 2.87
CA LEU A 7 -12.23 -10.41 4.12
C LEU A 7 -11.35 -9.16 3.98
N ILE A 8 -10.57 -9.10 2.91
CA ILE A 8 -9.70 -7.93 2.64
C ILE A 8 -10.53 -6.70 2.33
N ALA A 9 -11.61 -6.84 1.54
CA ALA A 9 -12.51 -5.73 1.23
C ALA A 9 -13.15 -5.19 2.50
N TRP A 10 -13.59 -6.07 3.42
CA TRP A 10 -14.16 -5.67 4.70
C TRP A 10 -13.13 -4.88 5.52
N LEU A 11 -11.90 -5.38 5.60
CA LEU A 11 -10.82 -4.73 6.34
C LEU A 11 -10.50 -3.35 5.77
N LEU A 12 -10.39 -3.24 4.44
CA LEU A 12 -10.12 -1.96 3.77
C LEU A 12 -11.22 -0.94 4.08
N THR A 13 -12.48 -1.39 4.04
CA THR A 13 -13.63 -0.53 4.36
C THR A 13 -13.55 -0.03 5.80
N LYS A 14 -13.22 -0.90 6.74
CA LYS A 14 -13.07 -0.53 8.15
C LYS A 14 -11.95 0.46 8.38
N LEU A 15 -10.86 0.36 7.62
CA LEU A 15 -9.70 1.26 7.73
C LEU A 15 -9.87 2.54 6.89
N GLY A 16 -10.94 2.65 6.10
CA GLY A 16 -11.17 3.79 5.22
C GLY A 16 -10.25 3.81 4.02
N LYS A 17 -9.73 2.64 3.59
CA LYS A 17 -8.84 2.51 2.45
C LYS A 17 -9.56 1.86 1.28
N GLN A 18 -9.13 2.19 0.05
CA GLN A 18 -9.66 1.61 -1.17
C GLN A 18 -8.70 0.59 -1.80
N ALA A 19 -7.44 0.57 -1.38
CA ALA A 19 -6.44 -0.34 -1.90
C ALA A 19 -5.33 -0.55 -0.88
N ILE A 20 -4.65 -1.69 -0.99
CA ILE A 20 -3.51 -1.98 -0.11
C ILE A 20 -2.53 -2.91 -0.83
N THR A 21 -1.23 -2.68 -0.59
CA THR A 21 -0.16 -3.55 -1.04
C THR A 21 0.32 -4.38 0.15
N LEU A 22 0.23 -5.70 0.03
CA LEU A 22 0.65 -6.64 1.07
C LEU A 22 1.67 -7.63 0.50
N PRO A 23 2.92 -7.21 0.27
CA PRO A 23 3.95 -8.14 -0.20
C PRO A 23 4.24 -9.22 0.85
N PRO A 24 4.51 -10.46 0.48
CA PRO A 24 4.57 -10.97 -0.89
C PRO A 24 3.22 -11.48 -1.41
N TRP A 25 2.12 -11.21 -0.72
CA TRP A 25 0.82 -11.80 -1.03
C TRP A 25 0.11 -11.15 -2.23
N GLY A 26 0.30 -9.86 -2.41
CA GLY A 26 -0.25 -9.18 -3.57
C GLY A 26 -0.74 -7.77 -3.31
N ILE A 27 -1.26 -7.15 -4.36
CA ILE A 27 -1.92 -5.85 -4.31
C ILE A 27 -3.42 -6.10 -4.37
N TYR A 28 -4.17 -5.54 -3.44
CA TYR A 28 -5.62 -5.71 -3.36
C TYR A 28 -6.29 -4.35 -3.55
N VAL A 29 -7.27 -4.29 -4.45
CA VAL A 29 -7.97 -3.04 -4.81
C VAL A 29 -9.48 -3.31 -4.75
N LEU A 30 -10.22 -2.40 -4.12
CA LEU A 30 -11.68 -2.47 -4.11
C LEU A 30 -12.22 -2.19 -5.51
N PRO A 31 -13.36 -2.82 -5.89
CA PRO A 31 -13.99 -2.55 -7.19
C PRO A 31 -14.25 -1.06 -7.38
N GLY A 32 -13.97 -0.56 -8.59
CA GLY A 32 -14.15 0.85 -8.92
C GLY A 32 -12.98 1.74 -8.57
N HIS A 33 -11.93 1.19 -7.94
CA HIS A 33 -10.76 1.97 -7.51
C HIS A 33 -9.47 1.53 -8.21
N GLU A 34 -9.60 0.98 -9.42
CA GLU A 34 -8.45 0.46 -10.18
C GLU A 34 -7.42 1.55 -10.51
N GLY A 35 -7.83 2.82 -10.52
CA GLY A 35 -6.90 3.94 -10.71
C GLY A 35 -5.83 4.05 -9.63
N LEU A 36 -6.02 3.38 -8.49
CA LEU A 36 -5.01 3.36 -7.42
C LEU A 36 -3.90 2.35 -7.67
N LEU A 37 -4.00 1.53 -8.72
CA LEU A 37 -3.01 0.48 -8.96
C LEU A 37 -1.59 1.03 -9.12
N ALA A 38 -1.42 2.13 -9.85
CA ALA A 38 -0.09 2.73 -10.05
C ALA A 38 0.53 3.13 -8.70
N HIS A 39 -0.26 3.69 -7.79
CA HIS A 39 0.18 4.03 -6.43
C HIS A 39 0.65 2.77 -5.69
N GLU A 40 -0.16 1.71 -5.72
CA GLU A 40 0.17 0.47 -5.01
C GLU A 40 1.36 -0.25 -5.63
N GLN A 41 1.55 -0.13 -6.95
CA GLN A 41 2.72 -0.71 -7.61
C GLN A 41 4.03 -0.05 -7.16
N VAL A 42 4.01 1.24 -6.83
CA VAL A 42 5.19 1.90 -6.26
C VAL A 42 5.54 1.27 -4.91
N HIS A 43 4.56 0.96 -4.07
CA HIS A 43 4.81 0.26 -2.81
C HIS A 43 5.42 -1.12 -3.06
N TRP A 44 4.95 -1.84 -4.08
CA TRP A 44 5.53 -3.14 -4.45
C TRP A 44 6.99 -3.00 -4.86
N GLN A 45 7.33 -1.96 -5.64
CA GLN A 45 8.71 -1.68 -6.02
C GLN A 45 9.57 -1.34 -4.80
N GLN A 46 9.02 -0.60 -3.84
CA GLN A 46 9.71 -0.31 -2.59
C GLN A 46 10.03 -1.61 -1.84
N TYR A 47 9.07 -2.53 -1.78
CA TYR A 47 9.29 -3.84 -1.19
C TYR A 47 10.40 -4.60 -1.91
N GLU A 48 10.40 -4.61 -3.23
CA GLU A 48 11.43 -5.31 -4.01
C GLU A 48 12.83 -4.76 -3.76
N ARG A 49 12.95 -3.44 -3.57
CA ARG A 49 14.23 -2.81 -3.25
C ARG A 49 14.70 -3.11 -1.83
N MET A 50 13.77 -3.20 -0.89
CA MET A 50 14.09 -3.22 0.53
C MET A 50 14.08 -4.61 1.15
N GLY A 51 13.29 -5.53 0.59
CA GLY A 51 13.04 -6.84 1.18
C GLY A 51 11.96 -6.77 2.27
N PHE A 52 11.53 -7.95 2.72
CA PHE A 52 10.34 -8.09 3.56
C PHE A 52 10.43 -7.29 4.86
N TRP A 53 11.45 -7.56 5.67
CA TRP A 53 11.55 -6.95 7.01
C TRP A 53 11.80 -5.45 6.91
N ARG A 54 12.73 -5.07 6.05
CA ARG A 54 13.08 -3.65 5.89
C ARG A 54 11.92 -2.83 5.38
N TYR A 55 11.14 -3.37 4.45
CA TYR A 55 9.97 -2.67 3.92
C TYR A 55 8.96 -2.37 5.03
N TYR A 56 8.53 -3.41 5.78
CA TYR A 56 7.51 -3.23 6.80
C TYR A 56 8.00 -2.41 7.98
N VAL A 57 9.23 -2.66 8.45
CA VAL A 57 9.78 -1.92 9.59
C VAL A 57 9.97 -0.45 9.23
N THR A 58 10.50 -0.16 8.03
CA THR A 58 10.73 1.21 7.57
C THR A 58 9.40 1.94 7.38
N TYR A 59 8.41 1.28 6.77
CA TYR A 59 7.11 1.87 6.58
C TYR A 59 6.47 2.24 7.93
N LEU A 60 6.50 1.31 8.88
CA LEU A 60 5.93 1.54 10.20
C LEU A 60 6.66 2.67 10.93
N TRP A 61 7.99 2.70 10.86
CA TRP A 61 8.79 3.76 11.46
C TRP A 61 8.41 5.12 10.92
N TYR A 62 8.30 5.24 9.59
CA TYR A 62 7.90 6.50 8.96
C TYR A 62 6.47 6.89 9.32
N GLN A 63 5.58 5.90 9.46
CA GLN A 63 4.20 6.12 9.84
C GLN A 63 4.12 6.74 11.25
N ILE A 64 4.91 6.23 12.17
CA ILE A 64 4.98 6.75 13.55
C ILE A 64 5.64 8.13 13.56
N ARG A 65 6.71 8.30 12.79
CA ARG A 65 7.52 9.53 12.81
C ARG A 65 6.84 10.69 12.09
N TYR A 66 6.24 10.43 10.93
CA TYR A 66 5.75 11.49 10.04
C TYR A 66 4.23 11.47 9.82
N GLY A 67 3.56 10.38 10.15
CA GLY A 67 2.15 10.18 9.81
C GLY A 67 1.96 9.80 8.35
N TYR A 68 0.72 9.49 7.97
CA TYR A 68 0.41 9.00 6.64
C TYR A 68 0.73 10.04 5.55
N GLU A 69 0.32 11.29 5.76
CA GLU A 69 0.49 12.33 4.74
C GLU A 69 1.95 12.61 4.41
N ASN A 70 2.83 12.52 5.41
CA ASN A 70 4.23 12.89 5.28
C ASN A 70 5.17 11.67 5.25
N ASN A 71 4.63 10.46 5.28
CA ASN A 71 5.43 9.24 5.17
C ASN A 71 6.15 9.25 3.82
N PRO A 72 7.51 9.23 3.80
CA PRO A 72 8.25 9.33 2.53
C PRO A 72 7.87 8.26 1.52
N MET A 73 7.50 7.06 1.97
CA MET A 73 7.10 5.99 1.07
C MET A 73 5.74 6.29 0.42
N GLU A 74 4.83 6.92 1.16
CA GLU A 74 3.55 7.36 0.61
C GLU A 74 3.72 8.57 -0.31
N VAL A 75 4.61 9.49 0.04
CA VAL A 75 4.91 10.63 -0.81
C VAL A 75 5.43 10.18 -2.17
N GLU A 76 6.35 9.20 -2.18
CA GLU A 76 6.85 8.63 -3.44
C GLU A 76 5.72 7.98 -4.23
N ALA A 77 4.86 7.22 -3.57
CA ALA A 77 3.77 6.52 -4.24
C ALA A 77 2.74 7.48 -4.84
N ARG A 78 2.49 8.61 -4.18
CA ARG A 78 1.55 9.62 -4.70
C ARG A 78 2.04 10.33 -5.96
N LYS A 79 3.33 10.22 -6.28
CA LYS A 79 3.86 10.79 -7.53
C LYS A 79 3.63 9.89 -8.73
N ALA A 80 3.12 8.69 -8.54
CA ALA A 80 2.80 7.78 -9.64
C ALA A 80 1.66 8.37 -10.49
N PRO A 81 1.74 8.21 -11.83
CA PRO A 81 0.71 8.73 -12.72
C PRO A 81 -0.63 8.02 -12.56
#